data_d37c777a8be17702c29aeb2dbdeaa3f7
#
_entry.id   d37c777a8be17702c29aeb2dbdeaa3f7
#
_cell.length_a   1.000
_cell.length_b   1.000
_cell.length_c   1.000
_cell.angle_alpha   90.00
_cell.angle_beta   90.00
_cell.angle_gamma   90.00
#
_symmetry.space_group_name_H-M   'P 1'
#
loop_
_entity.id
_entity.type
_entity.pdbx_description
1 polymer ?
#
loop_
_entity_poly.entity_id
_entity_poly.type
_entity_poly.pdbx_seq_one_letter_code
_entity_poly.pdbx_strand_id
1 'polypeptide(L)'
;MLVPLYEAVYTRLDVGPATRLLGLGCGSGLALLMAVSRGAAVTGVDTSAERLDLARERLLPDGRDARPGTADTRIVRGSPADAARADAPAYTVVTAFEPIGCRAGDAEGLGELLADAVPLAGRGAAVVLAGWGPPERCATASVLRVAAKLAEPLRGAGAWRPTDRDDLERVAARAGLRPDGSGRVACPFGYADVDSAVRGLESTGLFDPAVAATDQVQVHKELAEALHPHQRRDGTVWMPNVFRYLVARVP
;
A
#
# COMPACT_ATOMS: atom_id res chain seq x y z
N MET A 1 -5.94 -5.59 6.32
CA MET A 1 -6.89 -4.49 6.08
C MET A 1 -7.16 -4.25 4.58
N LEU A 2 -6.16 -4.30 3.70
CA LEU A 2 -6.36 -4.10 2.25
C LEU A 2 -6.64 -5.38 1.45
N VAL A 3 -6.88 -6.52 2.09
CA VAL A 3 -7.17 -7.80 1.43
C VAL A 3 -8.27 -7.69 0.37
N PRO A 4 -9.42 -7.04 0.62
CA PRO A 4 -10.45 -6.90 -0.42
C PRO A 4 -9.97 -6.12 -1.66
N LEU A 5 -9.05 -5.16 -1.49
CA LEU A 5 -8.44 -4.43 -2.60
C LEU A 5 -7.55 -5.36 -3.44
N TYR A 6 -6.69 -6.15 -2.78
CA TYR A 6 -5.83 -7.12 -3.47
C TYR A 6 -6.64 -8.15 -4.26
N GLU A 7 -7.68 -8.70 -3.62
CA GLU A 7 -8.60 -9.66 -4.25
C GLU A 7 -9.26 -9.07 -5.51
N ALA A 8 -9.83 -7.87 -5.41
CA ALA A 8 -10.51 -7.21 -6.51
C ALA A 8 -9.57 -6.96 -7.70
N VAL A 9 -8.34 -6.50 -7.42
CA VAL A 9 -7.32 -6.24 -8.44
C VAL A 9 -6.85 -7.54 -9.09
N TYR A 10 -6.49 -8.54 -8.28
CA TYR A 10 -5.97 -9.81 -8.81
C TYR A 10 -7.01 -10.59 -9.60
N THR A 11 -8.28 -10.55 -9.19
CA THR A 11 -9.37 -11.12 -9.97
C THR A 11 -9.57 -10.38 -11.29
N ARG A 12 -9.54 -9.05 -11.29
CA ARG A 12 -9.68 -8.25 -12.50
C ARG A 12 -8.57 -8.49 -13.52
N LEU A 13 -7.34 -8.71 -13.06
CA LEU A 13 -6.16 -8.91 -13.90
C LEU A 13 -5.90 -10.38 -14.22
N ASP A 14 -6.73 -11.28 -13.73
CA ASP A 14 -6.56 -12.74 -13.87
C ASP A 14 -5.14 -13.17 -13.44
N VAL A 15 -4.72 -12.69 -12.27
CA VAL A 15 -3.39 -13.01 -11.72
C VAL A 15 -3.29 -14.51 -11.47
N GLY A 16 -2.32 -15.16 -12.13
CA GLY A 16 -2.13 -16.60 -12.10
C GLY A 16 -0.74 -17.03 -12.57
N PRO A 17 -0.54 -18.29 -13.00
CA PRO A 17 0.79 -18.86 -13.31
C PRO A 17 1.57 -18.14 -14.41
N ALA A 18 0.88 -17.45 -15.34
CA ALA A 18 1.54 -16.65 -16.38
C ALA A 18 1.96 -15.25 -15.90
N THR A 19 1.60 -14.87 -14.66
CA THR A 19 1.88 -13.54 -14.12
C THR A 19 3.28 -13.48 -13.53
N ARG A 20 4.03 -12.45 -13.93
CA ARG A 20 5.27 -12.01 -13.31
C ARG A 20 5.02 -10.66 -12.65
N LEU A 21 4.87 -10.66 -11.33
CA LEU A 21 4.44 -9.49 -10.57
C LEU A 21 5.61 -8.81 -9.88
N LEU A 22 5.71 -7.48 -10.04
CA LEU A 22 6.57 -6.61 -9.24
C LEU A 22 5.72 -5.82 -8.25
N GLY A 23 5.93 -6.04 -6.95
CA GLY A 23 5.25 -5.32 -5.88
C GLY A 23 6.11 -4.19 -5.33
N LEU A 24 5.68 -2.94 -5.52
CA LEU A 24 6.35 -1.73 -5.02
C LEU A 24 5.84 -1.41 -3.62
N GLY A 25 6.75 -1.13 -2.67
CA GLY A 25 6.40 -0.96 -1.27
C GLY A 25 5.68 -2.20 -0.74
N CYS A 26 6.29 -3.39 -0.94
CA CYS A 26 5.62 -4.66 -0.66
C CYS A 26 5.32 -4.90 0.83
N GLY A 27 5.89 -4.10 1.71
CA GLY A 27 5.72 -4.20 3.15
C GLY A 27 6.02 -5.61 3.67
N SER A 28 5.14 -6.12 4.51
CA SER A 28 5.24 -7.49 5.06
C SER A 28 4.81 -8.61 4.09
N GLY A 29 4.64 -8.33 2.81
CA GLY A 29 4.47 -9.33 1.75
C GLY A 29 3.07 -9.94 1.61
N LEU A 30 2.04 -9.45 2.28
CA LEU A 30 0.71 -10.08 2.24
C LEU A 30 0.11 -10.09 0.81
N ALA A 31 0.20 -8.98 0.08
CA ALA A 31 -0.26 -8.92 -1.30
C ALA A 31 0.52 -9.91 -2.20
N LEU A 32 1.84 -10.01 -2.00
CA LEU A 32 2.66 -10.99 -2.73
C LEU A 32 2.26 -12.42 -2.40
N LEU A 33 2.02 -12.75 -1.14
CA LEU A 33 1.55 -14.08 -0.73
C LEU A 33 0.25 -14.46 -1.44
N MET A 34 -0.69 -13.52 -1.55
CA MET A 34 -1.94 -13.73 -2.27
C MET A 34 -1.73 -13.92 -3.78
N ALA A 35 -0.72 -13.29 -4.39
CA ALA A 35 -0.36 -13.53 -5.79
C ALA A 35 0.32 -14.90 -5.97
N VAL A 36 1.24 -15.27 -5.08
CA VAL A 36 1.89 -16.60 -5.07
C VAL A 36 0.86 -17.71 -4.91
N SER A 37 -0.15 -17.55 -4.05
CA SER A 37 -1.21 -18.54 -3.88
C SER A 37 -2.06 -18.76 -5.14
N ARG A 38 -2.02 -17.81 -6.09
CA ARG A 38 -2.61 -17.92 -7.43
C ARG A 38 -1.62 -18.47 -8.48
N GLY A 39 -0.40 -18.79 -8.09
CA GLY A 39 0.64 -19.33 -8.96
C GLY A 39 1.53 -18.29 -9.63
N ALA A 40 1.40 -16.99 -9.31
CA ALA A 40 2.22 -15.93 -9.90
C ALA A 40 3.67 -15.99 -9.41
N ALA A 41 4.63 -15.72 -10.30
CA ALA A 41 5.99 -15.38 -9.93
C ALA A 41 6.04 -13.93 -9.39
N VAL A 42 6.68 -13.71 -8.24
CA VAL A 42 6.65 -12.40 -7.59
C VAL A 42 8.02 -11.88 -7.21
N THR A 43 8.21 -10.59 -7.39
CA THR A 43 9.32 -9.85 -6.80
C THR A 43 8.75 -8.69 -5.97
N GLY A 44 9.10 -8.64 -4.69
CA GLY A 44 8.74 -7.52 -3.82
C GLY A 44 9.91 -6.61 -3.55
N VAL A 45 9.71 -5.30 -3.59
CA VAL A 45 10.70 -4.31 -3.19
C VAL A 45 10.15 -3.43 -2.07
N ASP A 46 10.98 -3.15 -1.06
CA ASP A 46 10.69 -2.23 0.04
C ASP A 46 12.00 -1.71 0.61
N THR A 47 11.98 -0.57 1.30
CA THR A 47 13.16 0.00 1.96
C THR A 47 13.29 -0.44 3.42
N SER A 48 12.17 -0.83 4.09
CA SER A 48 12.16 -1.24 5.49
C SER A 48 12.67 -2.67 5.66
N ALA A 49 13.78 -2.81 6.38
CA ALA A 49 14.38 -4.13 6.68
C ALA A 49 13.40 -5.00 7.48
N GLU A 50 12.77 -4.44 8.52
CA GLU A 50 11.88 -5.17 9.42
C GLU A 50 10.64 -5.71 8.67
N ARG A 51 10.07 -4.90 7.75
CA ARG A 51 8.94 -5.35 6.93
C ARG A 51 9.34 -6.45 5.96
N LEU A 52 10.54 -6.34 5.37
CA LEU A 52 11.06 -7.35 4.46
C LEU A 52 11.39 -8.67 5.17
N ASP A 53 11.82 -8.63 6.42
CA ASP A 53 12.06 -9.84 7.19
C ASP A 53 10.74 -10.61 7.41
N LEU A 54 9.66 -9.91 7.75
CA LEU A 54 8.31 -10.50 7.80
C LEU A 54 7.83 -11.03 6.43
N ALA A 55 8.18 -10.34 5.35
CA ALA A 55 7.85 -10.81 4.01
C ALA A 55 8.61 -12.09 3.64
N ARG A 56 9.89 -12.19 4.02
CA ARG A 56 10.71 -13.40 3.83
C ARG A 56 10.15 -14.57 4.64
N GLU A 57 9.84 -14.38 5.91
CA GLU A 57 9.22 -15.41 6.76
C GLU A 57 7.95 -15.98 6.14
N ARG A 58 7.11 -15.12 5.55
CA ARG A 58 5.85 -15.53 4.93
C ARG A 58 6.01 -16.25 3.60
N LEU A 59 6.93 -15.78 2.78
CA LEU A 59 7.06 -16.20 1.39
C LEU A 59 8.16 -17.23 1.16
N LEU A 60 9.18 -17.24 2.03
CA LEU A 60 10.37 -18.08 1.95
C LEU A 60 10.65 -18.79 3.30
N PRO A 61 9.69 -19.56 3.85
CA PRO A 61 9.78 -20.10 5.20
C PRO A 61 11.00 -21.01 5.45
N ASP A 62 11.57 -21.58 4.40
CA ASP A 62 12.75 -22.46 4.49
C ASP A 62 14.07 -21.74 4.16
N GLY A 63 14.07 -20.40 4.02
CA GLY A 63 15.24 -19.59 3.68
C GLY A 63 15.86 -19.90 2.31
N ARG A 64 15.18 -20.65 1.47
CA ARG A 64 15.61 -21.04 0.12
C ARG A 64 14.82 -20.28 -0.93
N ASP A 65 15.55 -19.68 -1.86
CA ASP A 65 14.96 -19.22 -3.11
C ASP A 65 14.26 -20.40 -3.78
N ALA A 66 12.94 -20.31 -3.93
CA ALA A 66 12.05 -21.22 -4.64
C ALA A 66 12.28 -22.75 -4.50
N ARG A 67 11.28 -23.47 -4.02
CA ARG A 67 11.19 -24.92 -4.21
C ARG A 67 11.08 -25.23 -5.71
N PRO A 68 11.69 -26.31 -6.23
CA PRO A 68 11.42 -26.78 -7.59
C PRO A 68 9.90 -26.98 -7.79
N GLY A 69 9.32 -26.23 -8.73
CA GLY A 69 7.87 -26.27 -9.00
C GLY A 69 7.03 -25.19 -8.30
N THR A 70 7.61 -24.35 -7.44
CA THR A 70 6.96 -23.12 -6.94
C THR A 70 7.32 -21.93 -7.82
N ALA A 71 6.38 -21.00 -7.95
CA ALA A 71 6.62 -19.75 -8.68
C ALA A 71 7.81 -18.98 -8.07
N ASP A 72 8.68 -18.42 -8.92
CA ASP A 72 9.88 -17.67 -8.52
C ASP A 72 9.48 -16.49 -7.60
N THR A 73 10.01 -16.51 -6.38
CA THR A 73 9.71 -15.52 -5.34
C THR A 73 10.99 -14.82 -4.92
N ARG A 74 11.04 -13.49 -5.04
CA ARG A 74 12.18 -12.66 -4.64
C ARG A 74 11.73 -11.52 -3.74
N ILE A 75 12.53 -11.24 -2.73
CA ILE A 75 12.36 -10.09 -1.82
C ILE A 75 13.65 -9.26 -1.83
N VAL A 76 13.54 -8.03 -2.29
CA VAL A 76 14.65 -7.11 -2.53
C VAL A 76 14.51 -5.89 -1.62
N ARG A 77 15.60 -5.52 -0.95
CA ARG A 77 15.67 -4.27 -0.20
C ARG A 77 16.23 -3.18 -1.11
N GLY A 78 15.50 -2.09 -1.26
CA GLY A 78 15.94 -0.93 -2.04
C GLY A 78 14.83 -0.37 -2.91
N SER A 79 15.22 0.21 -4.06
CA SER A 79 14.36 0.76 -5.09
C SER A 79 13.88 -0.32 -6.08
N PRO A 80 12.91 -0.04 -6.93
CA PRO A 80 12.53 -0.95 -8.01
C PRO A 80 13.68 -1.27 -8.96
N ALA A 81 14.64 -0.35 -9.16
CA ALA A 81 15.81 -0.58 -9.99
C ALA A 81 16.68 -1.75 -9.48
N ASP A 82 16.73 -1.97 -8.15
CA ASP A 82 17.45 -3.08 -7.54
C ASP A 82 16.82 -4.46 -7.83
N ALA A 83 15.58 -4.47 -8.33
CA ALA A 83 14.91 -5.69 -8.79
C ALA A 83 15.32 -6.09 -10.21
N ALA A 84 16.02 -5.24 -10.95
CA ALA A 84 16.47 -5.50 -12.32
C ALA A 84 17.39 -6.71 -12.38
N ARG A 85 17.28 -7.50 -13.47
CA ARG A 85 18.18 -8.61 -13.81
C ARG A 85 18.36 -8.65 -15.33
N ALA A 86 19.61 -8.75 -15.79
CA ALA A 86 19.94 -8.69 -17.22
C ALA A 86 19.18 -9.73 -18.08
N ASP A 87 18.99 -10.94 -17.56
CA ASP A 87 18.41 -12.05 -18.31
C ASP A 87 16.98 -12.43 -17.86
N ALA A 88 16.34 -11.61 -17.01
CA ALA A 88 14.99 -11.90 -16.53
C ALA A 88 13.93 -11.41 -17.54
N PRO A 89 12.89 -12.21 -17.80
CA PRO A 89 11.74 -11.73 -18.57
C PRO A 89 11.09 -10.54 -17.86
N ALA A 90 10.59 -9.58 -18.65
CA ALA A 90 9.92 -8.40 -18.13
C ALA A 90 8.70 -8.74 -17.24
N TYR A 91 8.37 -7.87 -16.29
CA TYR A 91 7.18 -8.03 -15.47
C TYR A 91 5.92 -7.79 -16.32
N THR A 92 4.87 -8.60 -16.07
CA THR A 92 3.57 -8.46 -16.73
C THR A 92 2.59 -7.65 -15.90
N VAL A 93 2.83 -7.57 -14.59
CA VAL A 93 2.05 -6.78 -13.63
C VAL A 93 2.98 -6.05 -12.68
N VAL A 94 2.75 -4.76 -12.47
CA VAL A 94 3.39 -3.94 -11.43
C VAL A 94 2.30 -3.45 -10.48
N THR A 95 2.48 -3.58 -9.18
CA THR A 95 1.50 -3.13 -8.18
C THR A 95 2.13 -2.17 -7.17
N ALA A 96 1.47 -1.03 -6.94
CA ALA A 96 1.74 -0.10 -5.87
C ALA A 96 0.48 0.01 -5.00
N PHE A 97 0.38 -0.85 -3.98
CA PHE A 97 -0.78 -0.94 -3.12
C PHE A 97 -0.72 -0.04 -1.88
N GLU A 98 0.38 0.66 -1.64
CA GLU A 98 0.40 1.72 -0.65
C GLU A 98 -0.46 2.89 -1.14
N PRO A 99 -1.59 3.20 -0.45
CA PRO A 99 -2.55 4.15 -1.00
C PRO A 99 -2.05 5.59 -0.85
N ILE A 100 -2.00 6.34 -1.94
CA ILE A 100 -1.76 7.79 -1.91
C ILE A 100 -3.03 8.56 -1.51
N GLY A 101 -2.86 9.84 -1.14
CA GLY A 101 -3.94 10.78 -0.81
C GLY A 101 -4.21 10.92 0.68
N CYS A 102 -3.21 10.63 1.52
CA CYS A 102 -3.27 10.92 2.94
C CYS A 102 -2.07 11.73 3.46
N ARG A 103 -1.01 11.90 2.66
CA ARG A 103 0.21 12.63 3.02
C ARG A 103 0.64 13.55 1.88
N ALA A 104 1.19 14.71 2.24
CA ALA A 104 1.86 15.55 1.25
C ALA A 104 3.08 14.80 0.68
N GLY A 105 3.28 14.82 -0.63
CA GLY A 105 4.39 14.18 -1.31
C GLY A 105 4.19 12.70 -1.66
N ASP A 106 3.10 12.05 -1.24
CA ASP A 106 2.87 10.63 -1.52
C ASP A 106 2.67 10.33 -3.03
N ALA A 107 2.06 11.26 -3.76
CA ALA A 107 1.90 11.17 -5.20
C ALA A 107 3.24 11.35 -5.96
N GLU A 108 4.10 12.24 -5.47
CA GLU A 108 5.44 12.47 -5.99
C GLU A 108 6.32 11.24 -5.74
N GLY A 109 6.33 10.70 -4.51
CA GLY A 109 7.07 9.48 -4.16
C GLY A 109 6.62 8.27 -4.97
N LEU A 110 5.32 8.13 -5.22
CA LEU A 110 4.82 7.09 -6.13
C LEU A 110 5.32 7.30 -7.56
N GLY A 111 5.38 8.54 -8.03
CA GLY A 111 5.93 8.89 -9.35
C GLY A 111 7.39 8.48 -9.50
N GLU A 112 8.23 8.70 -8.48
CA GLU A 112 9.63 8.29 -8.45
C GLU A 112 9.76 6.75 -8.50
N LEU A 113 8.98 6.02 -7.70
CA LEU A 113 8.96 4.56 -7.74
C LEU A 113 8.56 4.03 -9.13
N LEU A 114 7.61 4.68 -9.81
CA LEU A 114 7.20 4.28 -11.16
C LEU A 114 8.27 4.56 -12.20
N ALA A 115 9.05 5.64 -12.07
CA ALA A 115 10.15 5.94 -12.98
C ALA A 115 11.17 4.78 -13.02
N ASP A 116 11.45 4.15 -11.88
CA ASP A 116 12.34 3.00 -11.79
C ASP A 116 11.66 1.68 -12.20
N ALA A 117 10.36 1.55 -11.97
CA ALA A 117 9.64 0.28 -12.16
C ALA A 117 9.14 0.07 -13.60
N VAL A 118 8.68 1.12 -14.28
CA VAL A 118 8.11 1.04 -15.64
C VAL A 118 9.10 0.46 -16.65
N PRO A 119 10.41 0.80 -16.63
CA PRO A 119 11.39 0.18 -17.53
C PRO A 119 11.55 -1.34 -17.35
N LEU A 120 11.17 -1.89 -16.20
CA LEU A 120 11.25 -3.34 -15.91
C LEU A 120 10.00 -4.09 -16.39
N ALA A 121 8.94 -3.37 -16.72
CA ALA A 121 7.67 -3.94 -17.18
C ALA A 121 7.65 -4.09 -18.71
N GLY A 122 7.04 -5.17 -19.16
CA GLY A 122 6.87 -5.42 -20.59
C GLY A 122 5.84 -4.50 -21.20
N ARG A 123 5.92 -4.34 -22.53
CA ARG A 123 4.88 -3.63 -23.30
C ARG A 123 3.51 -4.25 -23.05
N GLY A 124 2.49 -3.43 -22.81
CA GLY A 124 1.15 -3.87 -22.45
C GLY A 124 0.99 -4.36 -21.00
N ALA A 125 2.06 -4.40 -20.20
CA ALA A 125 1.99 -4.78 -18.79
C ALA A 125 1.01 -3.89 -18.02
N ALA A 126 0.30 -4.50 -17.07
CA ALA A 126 -0.60 -3.77 -16.19
C ALA A 126 0.19 -3.12 -15.04
N VAL A 127 -0.06 -1.84 -14.80
CA VAL A 127 0.43 -1.10 -13.65
C VAL A 127 -0.77 -0.69 -12.78
N VAL A 128 -0.77 -1.12 -11.52
CA VAL A 128 -1.86 -0.86 -10.59
C VAL A 128 -1.42 0.15 -9.54
N LEU A 129 -2.17 1.22 -9.43
CA LEU A 129 -1.98 2.27 -8.43
C LEU A 129 -3.15 2.26 -7.47
N ALA A 130 -2.89 2.49 -6.18
CA ALA A 130 -3.92 2.57 -5.15
C ALA A 130 -3.96 3.98 -4.53
N GLY A 131 -5.16 4.39 -4.13
CA GLY A 131 -5.40 5.65 -3.43
C GLY A 131 -6.53 5.52 -2.42
N TRP A 132 -6.53 6.40 -1.44
CA TRP A 132 -7.67 6.54 -0.55
C TRP A 132 -8.90 6.99 -1.36
N GLY A 133 -10.05 6.55 -0.96
CA GLY A 133 -11.32 7.07 -1.47
C GLY A 133 -11.62 8.47 -0.93
N PRO A 134 -12.76 9.05 -1.33
CA PRO A 134 -13.13 10.38 -0.86
C PRO A 134 -13.25 10.40 0.67
N PRO A 135 -12.79 11.49 1.33
CA PRO A 135 -12.67 11.57 2.79
C PRO A 135 -13.98 11.28 3.53
N GLU A 136 -15.14 11.65 2.96
CA GLU A 136 -16.46 11.39 3.52
C GLU A 136 -16.85 9.91 3.53
N ARG A 137 -16.11 9.07 2.81
CA ARG A 137 -16.30 7.60 2.76
C ARG A 137 -15.17 6.83 3.45
N CYS A 138 -14.26 7.55 4.12
CA CYS A 138 -13.10 6.98 4.81
C CYS A 138 -13.10 7.43 6.28
N ALA A 139 -13.63 6.59 7.15
CA ALA A 139 -13.68 6.89 8.58
C ALA A 139 -12.28 7.14 9.18
N THR A 140 -11.26 6.45 8.66
CA THR A 140 -9.86 6.66 9.08
C THR A 140 -9.33 8.06 8.73
N ALA A 141 -9.94 8.79 7.78
CA ALA A 141 -9.49 10.13 7.42
C ALA A 141 -9.50 11.12 8.60
N SER A 142 -10.46 11.01 9.52
CA SER A 142 -10.52 11.82 10.74
C SER A 142 -9.34 11.52 11.68
N VAL A 143 -8.97 10.25 11.79
CA VAL A 143 -7.86 9.78 12.64
C VAL A 143 -6.51 10.22 12.05
N LEU A 144 -6.34 10.13 10.73
CA LEU A 144 -5.12 10.60 10.05
C LEU A 144 -4.89 12.11 10.19
N ARG A 145 -5.97 12.90 10.30
CA ARG A 145 -5.85 14.35 10.60
C ARG A 145 -5.21 14.63 11.95
N VAL A 146 -5.39 13.75 12.93
CA VAL A 146 -4.75 13.88 14.25
C VAL A 146 -3.23 13.82 14.09
N ALA A 147 -2.70 12.87 13.31
CA ALA A 147 -1.28 12.78 13.03
C ALA A 147 -0.71 14.08 12.44
N ALA A 148 -1.38 14.62 11.43
CA ALA A 148 -0.94 15.86 10.79
C ALA A 148 -1.00 17.07 11.74
N LYS A 149 -2.06 17.17 12.57
CA LYS A 149 -2.22 18.25 13.55
C LYS A 149 -1.14 18.22 14.63
N LEU A 150 -0.78 17.03 15.10
CA LEU A 150 0.25 16.88 16.14
C LEU A 150 1.66 17.06 15.60
N ALA A 151 1.94 16.58 14.39
CA ALA A 151 3.26 16.68 13.77
C ALA A 151 3.63 18.13 13.40
N GLU A 152 2.65 18.95 12.97
CA GLU A 152 2.89 20.32 12.51
C GLU A 152 1.83 21.31 13.03
N PRO A 153 1.78 21.58 14.34
CA PRO A 153 0.71 22.41 14.93
C PRO A 153 0.67 23.85 14.39
N LEU A 154 1.82 24.38 13.92
CA LEU A 154 1.92 25.73 13.37
C LEU A 154 1.58 25.83 11.88
N ARG A 155 1.61 24.72 11.14
CA ARG A 155 1.30 24.68 9.70
C ARG A 155 -0.15 24.34 9.40
N GLY A 156 -0.96 24.02 10.40
CA GLY A 156 -2.34 23.62 10.22
C GLY A 156 -2.49 22.31 9.44
N ALA A 157 -3.58 22.12 8.72
CA ALA A 157 -3.86 20.89 7.97
C ALA A 157 -2.97 20.69 6.71
N GLY A 158 -1.89 21.45 6.54
CA GLY A 158 -1.05 21.44 5.32
C GLY A 158 -0.30 20.13 5.08
N ALA A 159 0.00 19.37 6.13
CA ALA A 159 0.66 18.07 5.99
C ALA A 159 -0.31 16.96 5.57
N TRP A 160 -1.61 17.15 5.79
CA TRP A 160 -2.66 16.24 5.34
C TRP A 160 -3.27 16.78 4.04
N ARG A 161 -3.08 16.05 2.95
CA ARG A 161 -3.70 16.35 1.67
C ARG A 161 -4.75 15.29 1.36
N PRO A 162 -6.04 15.66 1.28
CA PRO A 162 -7.06 14.72 0.83
C PRO A 162 -6.80 14.31 -0.62
N THR A 163 -7.12 13.07 -0.94
CA THR A 163 -7.04 12.56 -2.30
C THR A 163 -7.88 13.44 -3.22
N ASP A 164 -7.28 14.01 -4.26
CA ASP A 164 -8.01 14.59 -5.36
C ASP A 164 -8.55 13.48 -6.28
N ARG A 165 -9.65 13.74 -6.95
CA ARG A 165 -10.36 12.77 -7.78
C ARG A 165 -9.46 12.11 -8.83
N ASP A 166 -8.53 12.86 -9.39
CA ASP A 166 -7.71 12.47 -10.53
C ASP A 166 -6.22 12.28 -10.18
N ASP A 167 -5.89 12.15 -8.89
CA ASP A 167 -4.49 12.00 -8.45
C ASP A 167 -3.82 10.78 -9.07
N LEU A 168 -4.48 9.62 -9.11
CA LEU A 168 -3.93 8.40 -9.71
C LEU A 168 -3.70 8.54 -11.21
N GLU A 169 -4.62 9.19 -11.92
CA GLU A 169 -4.51 9.46 -13.35
C GLU A 169 -3.35 10.41 -13.66
N ARG A 170 -3.16 11.44 -12.81
CA ARG A 170 -2.02 12.38 -12.96
C ARG A 170 -0.69 11.67 -12.75
N VAL A 171 -0.58 10.80 -11.74
CA VAL A 171 0.63 10.00 -11.51
C VAL A 171 0.87 9.06 -12.69
N ALA A 172 -0.14 8.33 -13.15
CA ALA A 172 -0.02 7.44 -14.31
C ALA A 172 0.41 8.19 -15.57
N ALA A 173 -0.20 9.35 -15.87
CA ALA A 173 0.14 10.15 -17.03
C ALA A 173 1.58 10.67 -17.00
N ARG A 174 2.08 11.12 -15.83
CA ARG A 174 3.48 11.53 -15.65
C ARG A 174 4.47 10.39 -15.86
N ALA A 175 4.08 9.17 -15.52
CA ALA A 175 4.86 7.95 -15.76
C ALA A 175 4.72 7.42 -17.21
N GLY A 176 4.03 8.12 -18.10
CA GLY A 176 3.82 7.70 -19.49
C GLY A 176 2.85 6.54 -19.67
N LEU A 177 2.09 6.21 -18.64
CA LEU A 177 1.15 5.09 -18.65
C LEU A 177 -0.20 5.50 -19.22
N ARG A 178 -0.90 4.55 -19.84
CA ARG A 178 -2.26 4.75 -20.40
C ARG A 178 -3.30 4.15 -19.45
N PRO A 179 -4.25 4.93 -18.90
CA PRO A 179 -5.34 4.40 -18.09
C PRO A 179 -6.16 3.32 -18.85
N ASP A 180 -6.41 2.19 -18.18
CA ASP A 180 -7.18 1.05 -18.73
C ASP A 180 -8.43 0.73 -17.89
N GLY A 181 -8.65 1.47 -16.82
CA GLY A 181 -9.83 1.40 -16.00
C GLY A 181 -9.53 1.53 -14.52
N SER A 182 -10.57 1.71 -13.74
CA SER A 182 -10.47 1.91 -12.28
C SER A 182 -11.59 1.20 -11.53
N GLY A 183 -11.44 1.11 -10.21
CA GLY A 183 -12.48 0.59 -9.33
C GLY A 183 -12.39 1.18 -7.94
N ARG A 184 -13.44 0.94 -7.15
CA ARG A 184 -13.52 1.27 -5.73
C ARG A 184 -13.85 0.03 -4.94
N VAL A 185 -13.19 -0.15 -3.81
CA VAL A 185 -13.34 -1.33 -2.95
C VAL A 185 -13.54 -0.88 -1.52
N ALA A 186 -14.53 -1.44 -0.83
CA ALA A 186 -14.71 -1.26 0.59
C ALA A 186 -13.69 -2.11 1.34
N CYS A 187 -12.85 -1.47 2.13
CA CYS A 187 -11.87 -2.13 2.99
C CYS A 187 -12.05 -1.59 4.42
N PRO A 188 -13.02 -2.07 5.17
CA PRO A 188 -13.22 -1.64 6.54
C PRO A 188 -12.06 -2.10 7.43
N PHE A 189 -11.68 -1.26 8.39
CA PHE A 189 -10.70 -1.61 9.41
C PHE A 189 -11.46 -1.97 10.69
N GLY A 190 -11.29 -3.20 11.13
CA GLY A 190 -11.89 -3.74 12.35
C GLY A 190 -10.82 -4.13 13.37
N TYR A 191 -11.06 -3.79 14.63
CA TYR A 191 -10.20 -4.12 15.78
C TYR A 191 -11.04 -4.59 16.94
N ALA A 192 -10.45 -5.45 17.78
CA ALA A 192 -11.11 -6.01 18.94
C ALA A 192 -11.51 -4.96 19.99
N ASP A 193 -10.68 -3.92 20.12
CA ASP A 193 -10.83 -2.83 21.09
C ASP A 193 -10.07 -1.58 20.63
N VAL A 194 -10.18 -0.48 21.39
CA VAL A 194 -9.52 0.79 21.12
C VAL A 194 -7.99 0.66 21.17
N ASP A 195 -7.46 -0.07 22.17
CA ASP A 195 -6.02 -0.23 22.34
C ASP A 195 -5.40 -1.00 21.16
N SER A 196 -6.10 -2.03 20.68
CA SER A 196 -5.69 -2.77 19.48
C SER A 196 -5.76 -1.89 18.22
N ALA A 197 -6.75 -0.99 18.14
CA ALA A 197 -6.86 -0.04 17.04
C ALA A 197 -5.72 0.98 17.06
N VAL A 198 -5.40 1.56 18.22
CA VAL A 198 -4.29 2.51 18.37
C VAL A 198 -2.97 1.84 17.99
N ARG A 199 -2.64 0.66 18.56
CA ARG A 199 -1.42 -0.09 18.19
C ARG A 199 -1.36 -0.41 16.70
N GLY A 200 -2.50 -0.81 16.11
CA GLY A 200 -2.57 -1.11 14.68
C GLY A 200 -2.36 0.12 13.79
N LEU A 201 -2.82 1.28 14.20
CA LEU A 201 -2.60 2.55 13.49
C LEU A 201 -1.15 3.03 13.65
N GLU A 202 -0.60 3.02 14.86
CA GLU A 202 0.80 3.38 15.13
C GLU A 202 1.77 2.50 14.35
N SER A 203 1.50 1.20 14.23
CA SER A 203 2.35 0.26 13.47
C SER A 203 2.46 0.57 11.97
N THR A 204 1.64 1.49 11.46
CA THR A 204 1.73 1.93 10.05
C THR A 204 2.90 2.87 9.78
N GLY A 205 3.51 3.45 10.83
CA GLY A 205 4.52 4.51 10.72
C GLY A 205 3.96 5.88 10.32
N LEU A 206 2.64 6.00 10.10
CA LEU A 206 2.00 7.27 9.73
C LEU A 206 2.02 8.29 10.87
N PHE A 207 2.21 7.85 12.11
CA PHE A 207 2.20 8.67 13.31
C PHE A 207 3.60 8.97 13.86
N ASP A 208 4.66 8.39 13.28
CA ASP A 208 6.04 8.62 13.73
C ASP A 208 6.42 10.12 13.79
N PRO A 209 6.06 10.97 12.80
CA PRO A 209 6.31 12.40 12.88
C PRO A 209 5.58 13.09 14.05
N ALA A 210 4.38 12.62 14.39
CA ALA A 210 3.61 13.15 15.51
C ALA A 210 4.25 12.74 16.86
N VAL A 211 4.72 11.49 16.97
CA VAL A 211 5.46 11.00 18.15
C VAL A 211 6.74 11.78 18.31
N ALA A 212 7.48 12.05 17.23
CA ALA A 212 8.72 12.83 17.29
C ALA A 212 8.49 14.30 17.67
N ALA A 213 7.33 14.88 17.30
CA ALA A 213 7.00 16.28 17.60
C ALA A 213 6.38 16.49 19.00
N THR A 214 5.83 15.43 19.58
CA THR A 214 5.17 15.45 20.91
C THR A 214 5.77 14.34 21.80
N ASP A 215 5.01 13.31 22.06
CA ASP A 215 5.43 12.04 22.66
C ASP A 215 4.40 10.94 22.38
N GLN A 216 4.78 9.70 22.67
CA GLN A 216 3.95 8.51 22.45
C GLN A 216 2.62 8.56 23.25
N VAL A 217 2.64 9.07 24.47
CA VAL A 217 1.47 9.11 25.36
C VAL A 217 0.43 10.08 24.83
N GLN A 218 0.87 11.24 24.36
CA GLN A 218 -0.01 12.25 23.76
C GLN A 218 -0.64 11.73 22.47
N VAL A 219 0.15 11.12 21.58
CA VAL A 219 -0.35 10.55 20.33
C VAL A 219 -1.37 9.45 20.62
N HIS A 220 -1.08 8.55 21.54
CA HIS A 220 -1.98 7.47 21.97
C HIS A 220 -3.33 8.02 22.46
N LYS A 221 -3.29 9.03 23.33
CA LYS A 221 -4.49 9.69 23.87
C LYS A 221 -5.35 10.30 22.76
N GLU A 222 -4.76 11.09 21.88
CA GLU A 222 -5.48 11.76 20.78
C GLU A 222 -6.06 10.74 19.79
N LEU A 223 -5.34 9.64 19.54
CA LEU A 223 -5.86 8.55 18.72
C LEU A 223 -7.05 7.84 19.37
N ALA A 224 -6.97 7.55 20.66
CA ALA A 224 -8.08 6.94 21.39
C ALA A 224 -9.33 7.83 21.37
N GLU A 225 -9.16 9.14 21.55
CA GLU A 225 -10.26 10.12 21.44
C GLU A 225 -10.85 10.16 20.01
N ALA A 226 -9.99 10.17 18.99
CA ALA A 226 -10.44 10.17 17.58
C ALA A 226 -11.14 8.87 17.18
N LEU A 227 -10.85 7.75 17.84
CA LEU A 227 -11.48 6.46 17.60
C LEU A 227 -12.83 6.30 18.30
N HIS A 228 -13.14 7.10 19.32
CA HIS A 228 -14.36 6.99 20.10
C HIS A 228 -15.66 6.96 19.23
N PRO A 229 -15.84 7.79 18.19
CA PRO A 229 -17.01 7.72 17.33
C PRO A 229 -17.14 6.41 16.52
N HIS A 230 -16.07 5.64 16.43
CA HIS A 230 -15.99 4.38 15.69
C HIS A 230 -16.09 3.15 16.59
N GLN A 231 -16.16 3.35 17.90
CA GLN A 231 -16.36 2.29 18.88
C GLN A 231 -17.82 1.83 18.87
N ARG A 232 -18.03 0.53 18.80
CA ARG A 232 -19.34 -0.12 18.89
C ARG A 232 -19.71 -0.41 20.35
N ARG A 233 -20.97 -0.75 20.58
CA ARG A 233 -21.49 -1.11 21.94
C ARG A 233 -20.80 -2.33 22.55
N ASP A 234 -20.27 -3.23 21.73
CA ASP A 234 -19.53 -4.42 22.16
C ASP A 234 -18.04 -4.16 22.45
N GLY A 235 -17.60 -2.89 22.35
CA GLY A 235 -16.23 -2.48 22.57
C GLY A 235 -15.33 -2.55 21.32
N THR A 236 -15.76 -3.20 20.25
CA THR A 236 -14.99 -3.28 19.00
C THR A 236 -14.91 -1.91 18.31
N VAL A 237 -13.83 -1.68 17.55
CA VAL A 237 -13.68 -0.49 16.71
C VAL A 237 -13.89 -0.88 15.26
N TRP A 238 -14.74 -0.13 14.56
CA TRP A 238 -15.03 -0.36 13.15
C TRP A 238 -15.02 0.93 12.36
N MET A 239 -14.08 1.01 11.43
CA MET A 239 -13.90 2.15 10.54
C MET A 239 -14.20 1.74 9.09
N PRO A 240 -15.37 2.08 8.52
CA PRO A 240 -15.61 1.88 7.10
C PRO A 240 -14.68 2.77 6.29
N ASN A 241 -14.00 2.16 5.31
CA ASN A 241 -13.12 2.86 4.38
C ASN A 241 -13.39 2.37 2.97
N VAL A 242 -13.17 3.24 2.00
CA VAL A 242 -13.20 2.92 0.58
C VAL A 242 -11.85 3.28 -0.01
N PHE A 243 -11.27 2.36 -0.75
CA PHE A 243 -10.06 2.59 -1.53
C PHE A 243 -10.39 2.61 -3.01
N ARG A 244 -9.63 3.39 -3.76
CA ARG A 244 -9.66 3.44 -5.20
C ARG A 244 -8.42 2.74 -5.74
N TYR A 245 -8.57 2.05 -6.88
CA TYR A 245 -7.43 1.63 -7.68
C TYR A 245 -7.59 2.08 -9.13
N LEU A 246 -6.48 2.33 -9.78
CA LEU A 246 -6.36 2.57 -11.20
C LEU A 246 -5.52 1.44 -11.81
N VAL A 247 -5.99 0.86 -12.89
CA VAL A 247 -5.19 0.02 -13.78
C VAL A 247 -4.76 0.87 -14.97
N ALA A 248 -3.48 0.90 -15.24
CA ALA A 248 -2.92 1.53 -16.42
C ALA A 248 -2.02 0.54 -17.18
N ARG A 249 -1.68 0.83 -18.43
CA ARG A 249 -0.86 -0.02 -19.29
C ARG A 249 0.41 0.69 -19.71
N VAL A 250 1.48 -0.09 -19.75
CA VAL A 250 2.73 0.32 -20.40
C VAL A 250 2.48 0.35 -21.91
N PRO A 251 2.78 1.46 -22.62
CA PRO A 251 2.53 1.59 -24.07
C PRO A 251 3.33 0.61 -24.96
#